data_0162c6e86d32fc6521546e0c85648e84
#
_entry.id   0162c6e86d32fc6521546e0c85648e84
#
_cell.length_a   1.000
_cell.length_b   1.000
_cell.length_c   1.000
_cell.angle_alpha   90.00
_cell.angle_beta   90.00
_cell.angle_gamma   90.00
#
_symmetry.space_group_name_H-M   'P 1'
#
loop_
_entity.id
_entity.type
_entity.pdbx_description
1 polymer ?
#
loop_
_entity_poly.entity_id
_entity_poly.type
_entity_poly.pdbx_seq_one_letter_code
_entity_poly.pdbx_strand_id
1 'polypeptide(L)'
;GHNPKDLEFRFQRVSPIHVSPHNPSVIYHTSQYVHKTTDEGKTWEIISPDLTAFESDKQVISGSPITRDITGEEFYSTIYAIRESPVQEGVIWVGSNDGPVHVTRDGGQTWEDVTPKNLPPGGRVDAVEPSPHDPAKAYIAVLRYQLGDPRPFIYKTENYGRSWTLLTGGENGIPDNHPTRVVREDPIREGLLFAGTEYGVYVSMDDGKSWRTFQQNLPVTPVSDMKIHRGDLVLSTMGRSF
;
A
#
# COMPACT_ATOMS: atom_id res chain seq x y z
N GLY A 1 19.00 5.67 -19.07
CA GLY A 1 17.75 5.95 -18.35
C GLY A 1 17.24 7.35 -18.68
N HIS A 2 15.98 7.55 -18.52
CA HIS A 2 15.33 8.86 -18.69
C HIS A 2 15.07 9.48 -17.31
N ASN A 3 15.05 10.81 -17.22
CA ASN A 3 14.60 11.44 -15.98
C ASN A 3 13.08 11.20 -15.81
N PRO A 4 12.60 10.92 -14.61
CA PRO A 4 11.17 10.69 -14.36
C PRO A 4 10.27 11.84 -14.84
N LYS A 5 10.75 13.09 -14.73
CA LYS A 5 10.02 14.29 -15.20
C LYS A 5 9.78 14.35 -16.70
N ASP A 6 10.57 13.60 -17.49
CA ASP A 6 10.51 13.59 -18.95
C ASP A 6 9.63 12.44 -19.48
N LEU A 7 9.04 11.64 -18.58
CA LEU A 7 8.21 10.49 -18.93
C LEU A 7 6.73 10.82 -18.91
N GLU A 8 6.00 10.30 -19.86
CA GLU A 8 4.53 10.33 -19.87
C GLU A 8 3.98 9.48 -18.71
N PHE A 9 4.55 8.29 -18.51
CA PHE A 9 4.19 7.40 -17.40
C PHE A 9 5.42 6.97 -16.62
N ARG A 10 5.32 7.04 -15.29
CA ARG A 10 6.32 6.55 -14.35
C ARG A 10 5.84 5.20 -13.79
N PHE A 11 6.62 4.15 -14.00
CA PHE A 11 6.31 2.82 -13.49
C PHE A 11 7.36 2.34 -12.50
N GLN A 12 6.92 1.49 -11.56
CA GLN A 12 7.79 0.69 -10.72
C GLN A 12 7.83 -0.75 -11.25
N ARG A 13 8.93 -1.45 -10.99
CA ARG A 13 9.02 -2.91 -11.26
C ARG A 13 7.85 -3.69 -10.66
N VAL A 14 7.40 -3.27 -9.50
CA VAL A 14 6.29 -3.87 -8.75
C VAL A 14 5.01 -3.05 -8.85
N SER A 15 4.79 -2.38 -9.98
CA SER A 15 3.52 -1.67 -10.20
C SER A 15 2.33 -2.59 -9.97
N PRO A 16 1.39 -2.21 -9.10
CA PRO A 16 0.32 -3.10 -8.69
C PRO A 16 -0.69 -3.32 -9.81
N ILE A 17 -1.23 -4.54 -9.84
CA ILE A 17 -2.39 -4.93 -10.64
C ILE A 17 -3.48 -5.37 -9.68
N HIS A 18 -4.69 -4.85 -9.83
CA HIS A 18 -5.83 -5.21 -9.00
C HIS A 18 -7.05 -5.55 -9.86
N VAL A 19 -7.60 -6.73 -9.65
CA VAL A 19 -8.85 -7.15 -10.28
C VAL A 19 -9.99 -6.72 -9.36
N SER A 20 -11.01 -6.05 -9.92
CA SER A 20 -12.18 -5.64 -9.16
C SER A 20 -12.87 -6.86 -8.50
N PRO A 21 -13.18 -6.78 -7.21
CA PRO A 21 -13.95 -7.84 -6.54
C PRO A 21 -15.42 -7.91 -7.00
N HIS A 22 -15.92 -6.87 -7.68
CA HIS A 22 -17.30 -6.78 -8.15
C HIS A 22 -17.48 -7.26 -9.59
N ASN A 23 -16.45 -7.07 -10.43
CA ASN A 23 -16.47 -7.48 -11.83
C ASN A 23 -15.08 -7.94 -12.28
N PRO A 24 -14.85 -9.24 -12.54
CA PRO A 24 -13.53 -9.76 -12.90
C PRO A 24 -13.00 -9.25 -14.25
N SER A 25 -13.84 -8.65 -15.09
CA SER A 25 -13.40 -8.00 -16.34
C SER A 25 -12.80 -6.61 -16.09
N VAL A 26 -13.03 -6.01 -14.93
CA VAL A 26 -12.45 -4.73 -14.53
C VAL A 26 -11.11 -4.96 -13.86
N ILE A 27 -10.04 -4.44 -14.46
CA ILE A 27 -8.69 -4.53 -13.95
C ILE A 27 -8.10 -3.12 -13.84
N TYR A 28 -7.47 -2.86 -12.73
CA TYR A 28 -6.72 -1.63 -12.48
C TYR A 28 -5.22 -1.91 -12.53
N HIS A 29 -4.48 -0.97 -13.12
CA HIS A 29 -3.03 -0.93 -13.11
C HIS A 29 -2.58 0.50 -12.80
N THR A 30 -1.35 0.72 -12.34
CA THR A 30 -0.94 2.06 -11.93
C THR A 30 0.43 2.47 -12.48
N SER A 31 0.51 3.75 -12.81
CA SER A 31 1.73 4.55 -12.93
C SER A 31 1.70 5.62 -11.83
N GLN A 32 1.86 6.90 -12.16
CA GLN A 32 1.39 8.02 -11.30
C GLN A 32 -0.13 8.21 -11.41
N TYR A 33 -0.74 7.56 -12.39
CA TYR A 33 -2.18 7.53 -12.65
C TYR A 33 -2.75 6.16 -12.35
N VAL A 34 -4.06 6.10 -12.14
CA VAL A 34 -4.82 4.84 -12.14
C VAL A 34 -5.31 4.59 -13.57
N HIS A 35 -4.93 3.45 -14.11
CA HIS A 35 -5.37 2.94 -15.40
C HIS A 35 -6.41 1.84 -15.16
N LYS A 36 -7.50 1.87 -15.93
CA LYS A 36 -8.59 0.90 -15.88
C LYS A 36 -8.79 0.25 -17.26
N THR A 37 -8.98 -1.05 -17.28
CA THR A 37 -9.44 -1.79 -18.46
C THR A 37 -10.71 -2.58 -18.12
N THR A 38 -11.54 -2.83 -19.13
CA THR A 38 -12.74 -3.68 -19.04
C THR A 38 -12.76 -4.75 -20.13
N ASP A 39 -11.67 -4.87 -20.89
CA ASP A 39 -11.53 -5.72 -22.08
C ASP A 39 -10.23 -6.55 -22.07
N GLU A 40 -9.80 -6.96 -20.86
CA GLU A 40 -8.60 -7.79 -20.66
C GLU A 40 -7.29 -7.10 -21.10
N GLY A 41 -7.23 -5.76 -20.97
CA GLY A 41 -6.04 -4.97 -21.27
C GLY A 41 -5.85 -4.59 -22.75
N LYS A 42 -6.86 -4.78 -23.58
CA LYS A 42 -6.79 -4.34 -24.99
C LYS A 42 -6.86 -2.82 -25.10
N THR A 43 -7.67 -2.19 -24.23
CA THR A 43 -7.73 -0.74 -24.09
C THR A 43 -7.62 -0.33 -22.62
N TRP A 44 -7.06 0.85 -22.37
CA TRP A 44 -6.88 1.42 -21.05
C TRP A 44 -7.39 2.85 -20.98
N GLU A 45 -8.11 3.15 -19.93
CA GLU A 45 -8.60 4.48 -19.59
C GLU A 45 -7.85 5.01 -18.37
N ILE A 46 -7.40 6.26 -18.37
CA ILE A 46 -6.88 6.95 -17.21
C ILE A 46 -8.06 7.52 -16.42
N ILE A 47 -8.24 7.05 -15.19
CA ILE A 47 -9.37 7.43 -14.32
C ILE A 47 -8.94 8.28 -13.12
N SER A 48 -7.73 8.85 -13.14
CA SER A 48 -7.26 9.73 -12.05
C SER A 48 -6.37 10.86 -12.59
N PRO A 49 -6.22 11.97 -11.85
CA PRO A 49 -5.06 12.85 -11.99
C PRO A 49 -3.77 12.16 -11.50
N ASP A 50 -2.62 12.86 -11.57
CA ASP A 50 -1.40 12.43 -10.86
C ASP A 50 -1.69 12.41 -9.35
N LEU A 51 -1.58 11.24 -8.72
CA LEU A 51 -1.89 11.00 -7.31
C LEU A 51 -0.63 10.88 -6.43
N THR A 52 0.47 11.46 -6.90
CA THR A 52 1.77 11.44 -6.22
C THR A 52 2.15 12.83 -5.70
N ALA A 53 3.13 12.91 -4.80
CA ALA A 53 3.61 14.21 -4.32
C ALA A 53 4.41 14.96 -5.39
N PHE A 54 5.04 14.25 -6.32
CA PHE A 54 5.84 14.79 -7.41
C PHE A 54 6.83 15.89 -6.96
N GLU A 55 7.66 15.61 -5.97
CA GLU A 55 8.72 16.54 -5.55
C GLU A 55 9.73 16.72 -6.68
N SER A 56 9.76 17.89 -7.29
CA SER A 56 10.47 18.17 -8.56
C SER A 56 11.99 17.97 -8.48
N ASP A 57 12.59 18.22 -7.34
CA ASP A 57 14.02 18.03 -7.07
C ASP A 57 14.42 16.55 -7.00
N LYS A 58 13.46 15.67 -6.72
CA LYS A 58 13.65 14.22 -6.68
C LYS A 58 13.37 13.53 -8.02
N GLN A 59 12.91 14.25 -9.04
CA GLN A 59 12.60 13.68 -10.35
C GLN A 59 13.86 13.59 -11.22
N VAL A 60 14.86 12.88 -10.71
CA VAL A 60 16.15 12.63 -11.35
C VAL A 60 16.42 11.13 -11.43
N ILE A 61 17.30 10.71 -12.33
CA ILE A 61 17.71 9.32 -12.44
C ILE A 61 18.30 8.86 -11.10
N SER A 62 17.79 7.76 -10.54
CA SER A 62 18.30 7.18 -9.30
C SER A 62 19.72 6.61 -9.45
N GLY A 63 20.38 6.32 -8.32
CA GLY A 63 21.68 5.66 -8.29
C GLY A 63 22.89 6.60 -8.48
N SER A 64 22.70 7.91 -8.60
CA SER A 64 23.79 8.90 -8.61
C SER A 64 24.39 9.05 -7.18
N PRO A 65 25.71 9.28 -7.02
CA PRO A 65 26.72 9.55 -8.07
C PRO A 65 27.47 8.31 -8.58
N ILE A 66 27.32 7.13 -7.96
CA ILE A 66 28.19 5.98 -8.24
C ILE A 66 27.74 5.25 -9.53
N THR A 67 26.50 4.80 -9.55
CA THR A 67 25.91 4.11 -10.71
C THR A 67 24.51 4.64 -10.94
N ARG A 68 24.23 5.12 -12.13
CA ARG A 68 22.88 5.56 -12.49
C ARG A 68 22.03 4.33 -12.83
N ASP A 69 20.77 4.35 -12.42
CA ASP A 69 19.80 3.37 -12.90
C ASP A 69 19.62 3.52 -14.42
N ILE A 70 19.92 2.46 -15.15
CA ILE A 70 19.78 2.38 -16.60
C ILE A 70 18.59 1.53 -17.02
N THR A 71 17.95 0.84 -16.08
CA THR A 71 16.83 -0.08 -16.36
C THR A 71 15.54 0.67 -16.61
N GLY A 72 15.34 1.81 -15.95
CA GLY A 72 14.11 2.60 -16.08
C GLY A 72 12.91 1.95 -15.41
N GLU A 73 13.13 1.13 -14.38
CA GLU A 73 12.10 0.36 -13.70
C GLU A 73 11.81 0.84 -12.26
N GLU A 74 12.57 1.84 -11.77
CA GLU A 74 12.50 2.28 -10.38
C GLU A 74 12.28 3.78 -10.29
N PHE A 75 11.14 4.26 -10.82
CA PHE A 75 10.83 5.67 -10.76
C PHE A 75 10.20 6.06 -9.41
N TYR A 76 10.63 7.19 -8.88
CA TYR A 76 10.00 7.85 -7.74
C TYR A 76 8.70 8.55 -8.19
N SER A 77 7.79 8.79 -7.25
CA SER A 77 6.47 9.37 -7.50
C SER A 77 5.61 8.50 -8.41
N THR A 78 5.32 7.28 -7.93
CA THR A 78 4.42 6.31 -8.55
C THR A 78 3.42 5.79 -7.53
N ILE A 79 2.24 5.38 -7.97
CA ILE A 79 1.30 4.65 -7.11
C ILE A 79 1.89 3.25 -6.87
N TYR A 80 1.98 2.86 -5.61
CA TYR A 80 2.62 1.62 -5.17
C TYR A 80 1.62 0.59 -4.62
N ALA A 81 0.46 1.05 -4.18
CA ALA A 81 -0.62 0.18 -3.71
C ALA A 81 -1.97 0.68 -4.24
N ILE A 82 -2.83 -0.26 -4.65
CA ILE A 82 -4.21 0.00 -5.07
C ILE A 82 -5.12 -1.14 -4.65
N ARG A 83 -6.29 -0.80 -4.11
CA ARG A 83 -7.36 -1.77 -3.85
C ARG A 83 -8.73 -1.12 -3.95
N GLU A 84 -9.66 -1.80 -4.60
CA GLU A 84 -11.07 -1.48 -4.54
C GLU A 84 -11.71 -2.14 -3.31
N SER A 85 -12.65 -1.46 -2.68
CA SER A 85 -13.41 -2.00 -1.55
C SER A 85 -14.16 -3.27 -1.96
N PRO A 86 -14.05 -4.36 -1.20
CA PRO A 86 -14.79 -5.59 -1.51
C PRO A 86 -16.29 -5.50 -1.22
N VAL A 87 -16.73 -4.46 -0.50
CA VAL A 87 -18.13 -4.30 -0.06
C VAL A 87 -18.85 -3.15 -0.76
N GLN A 88 -18.14 -2.27 -1.44
CA GLN A 88 -18.74 -1.18 -2.21
C GLN A 88 -17.97 -0.93 -3.50
N GLU A 89 -18.61 -1.19 -4.63
CA GLU A 89 -18.08 -0.90 -5.96
C GLU A 89 -17.76 0.60 -6.13
N GLY A 90 -16.64 0.91 -6.79
CA GLY A 90 -16.21 2.27 -7.07
C GLY A 90 -15.53 3.00 -5.91
N VAL A 91 -15.42 2.38 -4.72
CA VAL A 91 -14.57 2.89 -3.63
C VAL A 91 -13.17 2.31 -3.82
N ILE A 92 -12.24 3.12 -4.33
CA ILE A 92 -10.88 2.69 -4.66
C ILE A 92 -9.89 3.50 -3.84
N TRP A 93 -8.98 2.80 -3.19
CA TRP A 93 -7.90 3.36 -2.38
C TRP A 93 -6.57 3.18 -3.07
N VAL A 94 -5.73 4.22 -3.03
CA VAL A 94 -4.36 4.16 -3.55
C VAL A 94 -3.38 4.78 -2.57
N GLY A 95 -2.14 4.29 -2.61
CA GLY A 95 -1.01 4.84 -1.89
C GLY A 95 0.20 4.92 -2.80
N SER A 96 0.96 6.01 -2.71
CA SER A 96 2.13 6.23 -3.54
C SER A 96 3.44 5.89 -2.82
N ASN A 97 4.52 5.75 -3.58
CA ASN A 97 5.85 5.48 -3.02
C ASN A 97 6.54 6.73 -2.45
N ASP A 98 5.93 7.89 -2.59
CA ASP A 98 6.40 9.18 -2.06
C ASP A 98 5.47 9.79 -0.98
N GLY A 99 4.45 9.01 -0.52
CA GLY A 99 3.69 9.27 0.70
C GLY A 99 2.20 9.50 0.56
N PRO A 100 1.66 10.17 -0.48
CA PRO A 100 0.23 10.44 -0.61
C PRO A 100 -0.67 9.20 -0.59
N VAL A 101 -1.82 9.37 0.06
CA VAL A 101 -2.91 8.40 0.08
C VAL A 101 -4.17 9.07 -0.47
N HIS A 102 -4.80 8.46 -1.46
CA HIS A 102 -6.03 8.99 -2.05
C HIS A 102 -7.14 7.96 -2.04
N VAL A 103 -8.37 8.44 -2.05
CA VAL A 103 -9.57 7.63 -2.20
C VAL A 103 -10.51 8.26 -3.23
N THR A 104 -11.14 7.44 -4.04
CA THR A 104 -12.33 7.78 -4.82
C THR A 104 -13.52 7.01 -4.27
N ARG A 105 -14.74 7.57 -4.38
CA ARG A 105 -15.98 6.90 -3.99
C ARG A 105 -16.99 6.82 -5.14
N ASP A 106 -16.55 7.21 -6.32
CA ASP A 106 -17.38 7.34 -7.53
C ASP A 106 -16.73 6.70 -8.76
N GLY A 107 -15.87 5.70 -8.54
CA GLY A 107 -15.23 4.95 -9.61
C GLY A 107 -14.15 5.70 -10.37
N GLY A 108 -13.56 6.73 -9.73
CA GLY A 108 -12.46 7.50 -10.30
C GLY A 108 -12.88 8.85 -10.91
N GLN A 109 -14.14 9.26 -10.79
CA GLN A 109 -14.58 10.57 -11.28
C GLN A 109 -13.99 11.72 -10.44
N THR A 110 -13.91 11.50 -9.12
CA THR A 110 -13.25 12.43 -8.19
C THR A 110 -12.31 11.68 -7.25
N TRP A 111 -11.21 12.34 -6.86
CA TRP A 111 -10.22 11.79 -5.94
C TRP A 111 -9.96 12.78 -4.80
N GLU A 112 -9.97 12.25 -3.58
CA GLU A 112 -9.69 13.02 -2.37
C GLU A 112 -8.30 12.62 -1.82
N ASP A 113 -7.42 13.60 -1.55
CA ASP A 113 -6.20 13.36 -0.77
C ASP A 113 -6.59 13.20 0.70
N VAL A 114 -6.32 12.02 1.20
CA VAL A 114 -6.67 11.61 2.57
C VAL A 114 -5.42 11.18 3.37
N THR A 115 -4.26 11.64 2.98
CA THR A 115 -3.00 11.35 3.67
C THR A 115 -3.09 11.67 5.16
N PRO A 116 -2.69 10.75 6.07
CA PRO A 116 -2.74 11.02 7.50
C PRO A 116 -1.91 12.25 7.87
N LYS A 117 -2.52 13.24 8.53
CA LYS A 117 -1.87 14.53 8.88
C LYS A 117 -0.65 14.38 9.78
N ASN A 118 -0.58 13.31 10.56
CA ASN A 118 0.52 13.00 11.47
C ASN A 118 1.52 12.00 10.89
N LEU A 119 1.37 11.58 9.63
CA LEU A 119 2.38 10.81 8.92
C LEU A 119 3.52 11.77 8.54
N PRO A 120 4.77 11.47 8.92
CA PRO A 120 5.90 12.28 8.48
C PRO A 120 6.01 12.28 6.94
N PRO A 121 6.43 13.39 6.31
CA PRO A 121 6.52 13.50 4.86
C PRO A 121 7.36 12.39 4.21
N GLY A 122 6.93 11.94 3.03
CA GLY A 122 7.55 10.84 2.31
C GLY A 122 7.25 9.48 2.98
N GLY A 123 7.94 8.46 2.51
CA GLY A 123 7.68 7.08 2.90
C GLY A 123 6.78 6.38 1.89
N ARG A 124 7.03 5.10 1.71
CA ARG A 124 6.31 4.30 0.73
C ARG A 124 5.07 3.69 1.36
N VAL A 125 3.90 3.98 0.80
CA VAL A 125 2.66 3.31 1.19
C VAL A 125 2.68 1.92 0.55
N ASP A 126 3.17 0.93 1.31
CA ASP A 126 3.35 -0.44 0.81
C ASP A 126 2.03 -1.20 0.69
N ALA A 127 1.06 -0.87 1.51
CA ALA A 127 -0.25 -1.51 1.45
C ALA A 127 -1.38 -0.52 1.75
N VAL A 128 -2.47 -0.70 1.01
CA VAL A 128 -3.81 -0.21 1.34
C VAL A 128 -4.73 -1.41 1.51
N GLU A 129 -5.57 -1.40 2.52
CA GLU A 129 -6.51 -2.48 2.83
C GLU A 129 -7.87 -1.91 3.18
N PRO A 130 -8.78 -1.77 2.19
CA PRO A 130 -10.18 -1.50 2.48
C PRO A 130 -10.76 -2.64 3.31
N SER A 131 -11.51 -2.31 4.35
CA SER A 131 -12.16 -3.31 5.20
C SER A 131 -13.15 -4.16 4.40
N PRO A 132 -13.18 -5.48 4.60
CA PRO A 132 -14.21 -6.33 4.03
C PRO A 132 -15.54 -6.25 4.79
N HIS A 133 -15.66 -5.40 5.82
CA HIS A 133 -16.84 -5.28 6.67
C HIS A 133 -17.54 -3.91 6.55
N ASP A 134 -16.78 -2.84 6.28
CA ASP A 134 -17.29 -1.47 6.17
C ASP A 134 -16.57 -0.71 5.06
N PRO A 135 -17.27 -0.14 4.06
CA PRO A 135 -16.65 0.59 2.96
C PRO A 135 -15.96 1.89 3.38
N ALA A 136 -16.33 2.46 4.54
CA ALA A 136 -15.70 3.67 5.08
C ALA A 136 -14.42 3.39 5.86
N LYS A 137 -14.17 2.11 6.18
CA LYS A 137 -13.03 1.64 6.98
C LYS A 137 -11.92 1.16 6.06
N ALA A 138 -10.70 1.59 6.35
CA ALA A 138 -9.51 1.11 5.65
C ALA A 138 -8.27 1.20 6.55
N TYR A 139 -7.25 0.44 6.17
CA TYR A 139 -5.94 0.45 6.81
C TYR A 139 -4.87 0.75 5.77
N ILE A 140 -3.78 1.36 6.21
CA ILE A 140 -2.55 1.51 5.40
C ILE A 140 -1.34 1.07 6.20
N ALA A 141 -0.35 0.51 5.51
CA ALA A 141 0.99 0.28 6.05
C ALA A 141 2.00 1.12 5.28
N VAL A 142 2.82 1.87 6.00
CA VAL A 142 3.80 2.79 5.41
C VAL A 142 5.20 2.39 5.85
N LEU A 143 6.10 2.22 4.89
CA LEU A 143 7.49 1.86 5.10
C LEU A 143 8.38 3.10 4.97
N ARG A 144 9.18 3.37 6.01
CA ARG A 144 10.04 4.56 6.07
C ARG A 144 11.51 4.27 6.42
N TYR A 145 11.90 3.01 6.58
CA TYR A 145 13.27 2.68 7.00
C TYR A 145 14.34 3.24 6.04
N GLN A 146 14.04 3.34 4.74
CA GLN A 146 14.93 3.94 3.74
C GLN A 146 15.17 5.43 3.97
N LEU A 147 14.30 6.09 4.74
CA LEU A 147 14.42 7.48 5.18
C LEU A 147 15.06 7.60 6.57
N GLY A 148 15.64 6.50 7.10
CA GLY A 148 16.22 6.46 8.44
C GLY A 148 15.20 6.37 9.57
N ASP A 149 13.93 6.06 9.28
CA ASP A 149 12.87 5.94 10.26
C ASP A 149 12.37 4.48 10.31
N PRO A 150 12.87 3.65 11.23
CA PRO A 150 12.52 2.23 11.32
C PRO A 150 11.19 1.95 12.03
N ARG A 151 10.48 2.99 12.49
CA ARG A 151 9.23 2.80 13.23
C ARG A 151 8.16 2.12 12.38
N PRO A 152 7.31 1.28 13.00
CA PRO A 152 6.15 0.73 12.33
C PRO A 152 5.08 1.80 12.14
N PHE A 153 4.47 1.84 10.96
CA PHE A 153 3.36 2.74 10.65
C PHE A 153 2.20 1.96 10.05
N ILE A 154 1.19 1.67 10.87
CA ILE A 154 -0.11 1.18 10.44
C ILE A 154 -1.14 2.19 10.90
N TYR A 155 -1.92 2.71 9.97
CA TYR A 155 -3.03 3.63 10.27
C TYR A 155 -4.36 2.98 9.92
N LYS A 156 -5.38 3.34 10.68
CA LYS A 156 -6.79 2.98 10.44
C LYS A 156 -7.62 4.24 10.26
N THR A 157 -8.53 4.20 9.30
CA THR A 157 -9.65 5.16 9.17
C THR A 157 -10.98 4.42 9.25
N GLU A 158 -12.03 5.12 9.70
CA GLU A 158 -13.42 4.63 9.75
C GLU A 158 -14.38 5.62 9.08
N ASN A 159 -13.85 6.55 8.27
CA ASN A 159 -14.62 7.62 7.66
C ASN A 159 -14.07 8.09 6.32
N TYR A 160 -13.64 7.14 5.48
CA TYR A 160 -13.05 7.39 4.17
C TYR A 160 -11.80 8.28 4.21
N GLY A 161 -10.96 8.13 5.26
CA GLY A 161 -9.70 8.87 5.37
C GLY A 161 -9.81 10.30 5.89
N ARG A 162 -10.99 10.78 6.30
CA ARG A 162 -11.15 12.12 6.90
C ARG A 162 -10.37 12.26 8.21
N SER A 163 -10.20 11.15 8.92
CA SER A 163 -9.31 11.04 10.08
C SER A 163 -8.68 9.66 10.16
N TRP A 164 -7.49 9.62 10.74
CA TRP A 164 -6.71 8.41 10.90
C TRP A 164 -6.25 8.23 12.34
N THR A 165 -6.22 6.98 12.78
CA THR A 165 -5.64 6.55 14.05
C THR A 165 -4.40 5.72 13.76
N LEU A 166 -3.26 6.08 14.35
CA LEU A 166 -2.05 5.25 14.32
C LEU A 166 -2.24 4.04 15.24
N LEU A 167 -2.12 2.85 14.69
CA LEU A 167 -2.30 1.57 15.39
C LEU A 167 -0.98 0.96 15.89
N THR A 168 0.14 1.61 15.60
CA THR A 168 1.48 1.17 15.98
C THR A 168 2.20 2.29 16.70
N GLY A 169 3.15 1.92 17.52
CA GLY A 169 3.88 2.88 18.34
C GLY A 169 3.50 2.78 19.82
N GLY A 170 4.41 3.21 20.68
CA GLY A 170 4.31 2.95 22.09
C GLY A 170 4.49 1.45 22.41
N GLU A 171 3.99 1.02 23.56
CA GLU A 171 4.15 -0.36 24.04
C GLU A 171 2.98 -1.28 23.59
N ASN A 172 2.45 -1.12 22.39
CA ASN A 172 1.28 -1.90 21.94
C ASN A 172 1.61 -3.23 21.26
N GLY A 173 2.86 -3.64 21.25
CA GLY A 173 3.30 -4.99 20.88
C GLY A 173 4.16 -5.11 19.62
N ILE A 174 4.10 -4.17 18.66
CA ILE A 174 5.08 -4.11 17.57
C ILE A 174 6.23 -3.18 17.99
N PRO A 175 7.48 -3.69 18.07
CA PRO A 175 8.62 -2.87 18.48
C PRO A 175 8.90 -1.72 17.52
N ASP A 176 9.40 -0.58 18.02
CA ASP A 176 9.69 0.63 17.26
C ASP A 176 10.74 0.47 16.14
N ASN A 177 11.47 -0.65 16.15
CA ASN A 177 12.46 -0.97 15.11
C ASN A 177 11.98 -2.10 14.17
N HIS A 178 10.68 -2.36 14.10
CA HIS A 178 10.06 -3.34 13.20
C HIS A 178 9.20 -2.65 12.13
N PRO A 179 9.82 -2.12 11.06
CA PRO A 179 9.08 -1.45 9.98
C PRO A 179 8.02 -2.35 9.39
N THR A 180 6.83 -1.80 9.14
CA THR A 180 5.69 -2.53 8.59
C THR A 180 5.59 -2.38 7.09
N ARG A 181 5.25 -3.47 6.39
CA ARG A 181 5.04 -3.53 4.94
C ARG A 181 3.60 -3.77 4.55
N VAL A 182 2.87 -4.54 5.36
CA VAL A 182 1.52 -4.98 4.99
C VAL A 182 0.65 -5.11 6.22
N VAL A 183 -0.63 -4.79 6.04
CA VAL A 183 -1.70 -5.06 7.00
C VAL A 183 -2.88 -5.67 6.23
N ARG A 184 -3.56 -6.67 6.83
CA ARG A 184 -4.75 -7.30 6.28
C ARG A 184 -5.78 -7.51 7.38
N GLU A 185 -7.04 -7.23 7.08
CA GLU A 185 -8.17 -7.57 7.94
C GLU A 185 -8.77 -8.92 7.52
N ASP A 186 -9.13 -9.73 8.49
CA ASP A 186 -9.78 -11.02 8.26
C ASP A 186 -11.16 -10.81 7.61
N PRO A 187 -11.48 -11.48 6.50
CA PRO A 187 -12.76 -11.27 5.80
C PRO A 187 -13.97 -11.84 6.54
N ILE A 188 -13.77 -12.65 7.59
CA ILE A 188 -14.83 -13.28 8.37
C ILE A 188 -15.01 -12.59 9.73
N ARG A 189 -13.88 -12.24 10.39
CA ARG A 189 -13.88 -11.65 11.71
C ARG A 189 -13.40 -10.21 11.68
N GLU A 190 -14.35 -9.30 11.81
CA GLU A 190 -14.02 -7.86 11.90
C GLU A 190 -13.05 -7.56 13.05
N GLY A 191 -12.06 -6.71 12.76
CA GLY A 191 -11.04 -6.30 13.72
C GLY A 191 -9.97 -7.35 14.03
N LEU A 192 -10.00 -8.53 13.41
CA LEU A 192 -8.87 -9.45 13.40
C LEU A 192 -7.90 -8.99 12.31
N LEU A 193 -6.73 -8.52 12.72
CA LEU A 193 -5.73 -7.96 11.82
C LEU A 193 -4.45 -8.80 11.84
N PHE A 194 -3.80 -8.88 10.67
CA PHE A 194 -2.45 -9.40 10.54
C PHE A 194 -1.54 -8.32 9.97
N ALA A 195 -0.34 -8.17 10.53
CA ALA A 195 0.66 -7.22 10.07
C ALA A 195 1.96 -7.94 9.72
N GLY A 196 2.51 -7.65 8.54
CA GLY A 196 3.84 -8.10 8.11
C GLY A 196 4.87 -6.99 8.31
N THR A 197 6.00 -7.38 8.89
CA THR A 197 7.13 -6.49 9.17
C THR A 197 8.40 -7.00 8.50
N GLU A 198 9.49 -6.25 8.63
CA GLU A 198 10.84 -6.71 8.24
C GLU A 198 11.32 -7.92 9.05
N TYR A 199 10.65 -8.30 10.15
CA TYR A 199 11.09 -9.34 11.07
C TYR A 199 10.08 -10.47 11.28
N GLY A 200 8.92 -10.43 10.60
CA GLY A 200 7.90 -11.46 10.68
C GLY A 200 6.49 -10.93 10.79
N VAL A 201 5.59 -11.73 11.36
CA VAL A 201 4.15 -11.49 11.42
C VAL A 201 3.68 -11.16 12.82
N TYR A 202 2.76 -10.21 12.91
CA TYR A 202 2.01 -9.86 14.11
C TYR A 202 0.52 -10.04 13.87
N VAL A 203 -0.23 -10.32 14.94
CA VAL A 203 -1.69 -10.43 14.95
C VAL A 203 -2.28 -9.50 15.99
N SER A 204 -3.39 -8.85 15.64
CA SER A 204 -4.25 -8.11 16.56
C SER A 204 -5.64 -8.72 16.57
N MET A 205 -6.20 -8.96 17.77
CA MET A 205 -7.54 -9.49 17.98
C MET A 205 -8.57 -8.39 18.32
N ASP A 206 -8.13 -7.14 18.41
CA ASP A 206 -8.84 -6.02 18.99
C ASP A 206 -8.76 -4.75 18.13
N ASP A 207 -8.73 -4.95 16.80
CA ASP A 207 -8.74 -3.88 15.79
C ASP A 207 -7.52 -2.94 15.89
N GLY A 208 -6.35 -3.53 16.18
CA GLY A 208 -5.07 -2.83 16.21
C GLY A 208 -4.74 -2.14 17.52
N LYS A 209 -5.53 -2.31 18.59
CA LYS A 209 -5.24 -1.73 19.90
C LYS A 209 -4.03 -2.41 20.56
N SER A 210 -3.90 -3.72 20.36
CA SER A 210 -2.73 -4.49 20.79
C SER A 210 -2.30 -5.49 19.74
N TRP A 211 -0.99 -5.77 19.71
CA TRP A 211 -0.38 -6.69 18.77
C TRP A 211 0.42 -7.76 19.50
N ARG A 212 0.41 -8.97 18.95
CA ARG A 212 1.20 -10.12 19.44
C ARG A 212 1.94 -10.74 18.27
N THR A 213 3.12 -11.29 18.53
CA THR A 213 3.84 -12.06 17.51
C THR A 213 3.02 -13.25 17.06
N PHE A 214 2.98 -13.47 15.76
CA PHE A 214 2.32 -14.61 15.11
C PHE A 214 3.32 -15.36 14.21
N GLN A 215 4.49 -15.62 14.77
CA GLN A 215 5.62 -16.16 14.02
C GLN A 215 5.50 -17.66 13.73
N GLN A 216 4.79 -18.42 14.58
CA GLN A 216 4.71 -19.89 14.48
C GLN A 216 6.10 -20.49 14.27
N ASN A 217 6.30 -21.27 13.19
CA ASN A 217 7.58 -21.82 12.76
C ASN A 217 8.27 -20.99 11.67
N LEU A 218 7.75 -19.82 11.33
CA LEU A 218 8.38 -18.92 10.37
C LEU A 218 9.66 -18.34 10.98
N PRO A 219 10.84 -18.48 10.35
CA PRO A 219 12.04 -17.81 10.82
C PRO A 219 11.94 -16.29 10.66
N VAL A 220 12.82 -15.56 11.29
CA VAL A 220 12.93 -14.11 11.12
C VAL A 220 13.20 -13.81 9.65
N THR A 221 12.26 -13.14 9.00
CA THR A 221 12.32 -12.80 7.57
C THR A 221 11.38 -11.63 7.28
N PRO A 222 11.72 -10.76 6.33
CA PRO A 222 10.77 -9.73 5.87
C PRO A 222 9.54 -10.37 5.22
N VAL A 223 8.37 -9.92 5.65
CA VAL A 223 7.09 -10.29 5.06
C VAL A 223 6.64 -9.17 4.15
N SER A 224 6.82 -9.35 2.85
CA SER A 224 6.59 -8.32 1.84
C SER A 224 5.12 -8.13 1.48
N ASP A 225 4.33 -9.21 1.51
CA ASP A 225 2.88 -9.18 1.31
C ASP A 225 2.22 -10.37 2.00
N MET A 226 0.90 -10.30 2.17
CA MET A 226 0.09 -11.41 2.70
C MET A 226 -1.32 -11.36 2.14
N LYS A 227 -1.95 -12.53 2.14
CA LYS A 227 -3.36 -12.70 1.75
C LYS A 227 -4.03 -13.71 2.68
N ILE A 228 -5.22 -13.37 3.16
CA ILE A 228 -6.08 -14.32 3.83
C ILE A 228 -6.95 -14.97 2.76
N HIS A 229 -6.84 -16.29 2.60
CA HIS A 229 -7.58 -17.05 1.59
C HIS A 229 -8.10 -18.35 2.15
N ARG A 230 -9.44 -18.51 2.19
CA ARG A 230 -10.14 -19.72 2.67
C ARG A 230 -9.74 -20.16 4.09
N GLY A 231 -9.44 -19.20 4.96
CA GLY A 231 -9.01 -19.45 6.33
C GLY A 231 -7.50 -19.64 6.52
N ASP A 232 -6.73 -19.68 5.44
CA ASP A 232 -5.27 -19.73 5.47
C ASP A 232 -4.65 -18.33 5.34
N LEU A 233 -3.56 -18.09 6.07
CA LEU A 233 -2.73 -16.91 5.91
C LEU A 233 -1.55 -17.25 4.98
N VAL A 234 -1.59 -16.75 3.75
CA VAL A 234 -0.54 -16.92 2.74
C VAL A 234 0.42 -15.75 2.83
N LEU A 235 1.72 -16.03 2.91
CA LEU A 235 2.77 -15.02 3.07
C LEU A 235 3.69 -14.98 1.87
N SER A 236 4.05 -13.78 1.43
CA SER A 236 5.20 -13.51 0.57
C SER A 236 6.36 -13.03 1.43
N THR A 237 7.53 -13.67 1.31
CA THR A 237 8.71 -13.34 2.13
C THR A 237 9.91 -13.04 1.26
N MET A 238 10.89 -12.29 1.80
CA MET A 238 12.16 -12.03 1.12
C MET A 238 13.25 -12.97 1.67
N GLY A 239 13.91 -13.71 0.76
CA GLY A 239 15.02 -14.60 1.11
C GLY A 239 14.59 -16.02 1.49
N ARG A 240 13.34 -16.39 1.30
CA ARG A 240 12.85 -17.77 1.37
C ARG A 240 12.36 -18.18 -0.01
N SER A 241 12.78 -19.37 -0.44
CA SER A 241 12.30 -19.97 -1.69
C SER A 241 10.77 -20.14 -1.67
N PHE A 242 10.20 -20.27 -2.84
CA PHE A 242 8.80 -20.64 -3.02
C PHE A 242 8.53 -22.05 -2.53
#